data_cf366d53ddc58fef635ea75f31e620a9
#
_entry.id   cf366d53ddc58fef635ea75f31e620a9
#
_cell.length_a   1.000
_cell.length_b   1.000
_cell.length_c   1.000
_cell.angle_alpha   90.00
_cell.angle_beta   90.00
_cell.angle_gamma   90.00
#
_symmetry.space_group_name_H-M   'P 1'
#
loop_
_entity.id
_entity.type
_entity.pdbx_description
1 polymer ?
#
loop_
_entity_poly.entity_id
_entity_poly.type
_entity_poly.pdbx_seq_one_letter_code
_entity_poly.pdbx_strand_id
1 'polypeptide(L)'
;MDNILGYDTIKNYLQASVEAGRIPHAQLFVAGEGQGALPMAIAYATLILSHDNPKAKAQCAQLAHPDLHFAFPTAINDKVKKDPISALFMDEWRAFVKEQPYGSLFDWLVFLGIEKKQANIGVNEAKEITNKLALKSFEGGFKIMIIWMAEKMNAEASNKLLKLLEEPADKTVFLLVVEDENALLDTIKSRCQILRFPPLSENAIKEALVERGLADAEATKIALRAQGNFNKALQLMNNKESEEAIFERWFIAWVRTAYRARGNKASIQGLLQWSDEINTVGREAQKQFLQYCAEVFRQAFLLNYTASNLVYIQFADPTFQLAKFAPFIHGGNIEAIHNLLEEAQLHVERNGNGKVIFTDLAIKLTRLLHTKQ
;
A
#
# COMPACT_ATOMS: atom_id res chain seq x y z
N MET A 1 -2.86 -1.14 -22.27
CA MET A 1 -2.17 -1.92 -21.21
C MET A 1 -0.65 -1.92 -21.36
N ASP A 2 -0.12 -1.45 -22.49
CA ASP A 2 1.30 -1.53 -22.84
C ASP A 2 2.24 -0.78 -21.89
N ASN A 3 1.77 0.30 -21.27
CA ASN A 3 2.54 1.11 -20.33
C ASN A 3 2.59 0.55 -18.88
N ILE A 4 2.02 -0.63 -18.63
CA ILE A 4 2.02 -1.25 -17.32
C ILE A 4 3.15 -2.28 -17.27
N LEU A 5 3.96 -2.22 -16.22
CA LEU A 5 5.10 -3.12 -16.09
C LEU A 5 4.67 -4.56 -15.82
N GLY A 6 5.28 -5.51 -16.52
CA GLY A 6 5.07 -6.93 -16.32
C GLY A 6 3.65 -7.42 -16.58
N TYR A 7 3.31 -8.56 -16.00
CA TYR A 7 1.96 -9.17 -15.94
C TYR A 7 1.36 -9.56 -17.28
N ASP A 8 2.15 -10.02 -18.24
CA ASP A 8 1.67 -10.37 -19.58
C ASP A 8 0.52 -11.40 -19.56
N THR A 9 0.60 -12.39 -18.68
CA THR A 9 -0.48 -13.39 -18.52
C THR A 9 -1.78 -12.73 -18.08
N ILE A 10 -1.73 -11.80 -17.11
CA ILE A 10 -2.92 -11.10 -16.63
C ILE A 10 -3.46 -10.15 -17.69
N LYS A 11 -2.57 -9.41 -18.39
CA LYS A 11 -2.96 -8.54 -19.50
C LYS A 11 -3.68 -9.31 -20.60
N ASN A 12 -3.10 -10.42 -21.03
CA ASN A 12 -3.70 -11.27 -22.06
C ASN A 12 -5.05 -11.84 -21.62
N TYR A 13 -5.18 -12.26 -20.36
CA TYR A 13 -6.44 -12.72 -19.80
C TYR A 13 -7.51 -11.61 -19.84
N LEU A 14 -7.18 -10.40 -19.38
CA LEU A 14 -8.09 -9.28 -19.35
C LEU A 14 -8.50 -8.84 -20.77
N GLN A 15 -7.57 -8.83 -21.73
CA GLN A 15 -7.85 -8.56 -23.14
C GLN A 15 -8.80 -9.60 -23.73
N ALA A 16 -8.50 -10.88 -23.56
CA ALA A 16 -9.34 -11.96 -24.05
C ALA A 16 -10.76 -11.93 -23.45
N SER A 17 -10.91 -11.51 -22.20
CA SER A 17 -12.23 -11.36 -21.56
C SER A 17 -13.10 -10.32 -22.24
N VAL A 18 -12.50 -9.20 -22.67
CA VAL A 18 -13.21 -8.11 -23.39
C VAL A 18 -13.54 -8.57 -24.80
N GLU A 19 -12.59 -9.14 -25.53
CA GLU A 19 -12.78 -9.64 -26.89
C GLU A 19 -13.88 -10.72 -26.97
N ALA A 20 -13.96 -11.57 -25.95
CA ALA A 20 -14.99 -12.62 -25.84
C ALA A 20 -16.34 -12.09 -25.31
N GLY A 21 -16.44 -10.80 -24.93
CA GLY A 21 -17.64 -10.24 -24.31
C GLY A 21 -17.98 -10.87 -22.93
N ARG A 22 -17.01 -11.50 -22.28
CA ARG A 22 -17.17 -12.19 -20.97
C ARG A 22 -16.53 -11.40 -19.86
N ILE A 23 -17.10 -10.25 -19.55
CA ILE A 23 -16.60 -9.35 -18.52
C ILE A 23 -17.32 -9.66 -17.22
N PRO A 24 -16.62 -10.16 -16.17
CA PRO A 24 -17.22 -10.38 -14.86
C PRO A 24 -17.71 -9.06 -14.26
N HIS A 25 -18.89 -9.09 -13.65
CA HIS A 25 -19.48 -7.88 -13.05
C HIS A 25 -18.69 -7.35 -11.83
N ALA A 26 -17.90 -8.19 -11.17
CA ALA A 26 -17.05 -7.80 -10.05
C ALA A 26 -15.72 -8.55 -10.09
N GLN A 27 -14.63 -7.81 -10.02
CA GLN A 27 -13.27 -8.34 -9.96
C GLN A 27 -12.50 -7.70 -8.79
N LEU A 28 -11.71 -8.51 -8.10
CA LEU A 28 -10.86 -8.11 -7.00
C LEU A 28 -9.39 -8.24 -7.44
N PHE A 29 -8.71 -7.11 -7.57
CA PHE A 29 -7.29 -7.03 -7.91
C PHE A 29 -6.50 -6.93 -6.62
N VAL A 30 -5.80 -8.00 -6.27
CA VAL A 30 -4.99 -8.11 -5.06
C VAL A 30 -3.53 -7.92 -5.44
N ALA A 31 -2.90 -6.87 -4.95
CA ALA A 31 -1.50 -6.55 -5.22
C ALA A 31 -0.88 -5.83 -4.03
N GLY A 32 0.33 -6.13 -3.68
CA GLY A 32 1.09 -5.33 -2.71
C GLY A 32 1.36 -3.92 -3.22
N GLU A 33 1.84 -3.07 -2.32
CA GLU A 33 2.18 -1.68 -2.61
C GLU A 33 3.13 -1.57 -3.82
N GLY A 34 2.86 -0.61 -4.70
CA GLY A 34 3.70 -0.32 -5.87
C GLY A 34 3.74 -1.40 -6.95
N GLN A 35 2.89 -2.43 -6.87
CA GLN A 35 2.82 -3.53 -7.85
C GLN A 35 1.92 -3.23 -9.05
N GLY A 36 1.19 -2.11 -9.06
CA GLY A 36 0.51 -1.63 -10.27
C GLY A 36 -0.92 -2.14 -10.49
N ALA A 37 -1.63 -2.59 -9.44
CA ALA A 37 -3.03 -3.01 -9.59
C ALA A 37 -3.95 -1.84 -9.99
N LEU A 38 -3.74 -0.63 -9.45
CA LEU A 38 -4.53 0.54 -9.80
C LEU A 38 -4.37 0.92 -11.29
N PRO A 39 -3.15 1.11 -11.84
CA PRO A 39 -3.00 1.37 -13.28
C PRO A 39 -3.53 0.22 -14.14
N MET A 40 -3.47 -1.05 -13.68
CA MET A 40 -4.06 -2.17 -14.40
C MET A 40 -5.59 -2.08 -14.41
N ALA A 41 -6.22 -1.75 -13.28
CA ALA A 41 -7.68 -1.55 -13.21
C ALA A 41 -8.15 -0.42 -14.14
N ILE A 42 -7.41 0.70 -14.17
CA ILE A 42 -7.70 1.83 -15.08
C ILE A 42 -7.53 1.42 -16.55
N ALA A 43 -6.47 0.68 -16.87
CA ALA A 43 -6.24 0.23 -18.24
C ALA A 43 -7.28 -0.79 -18.69
N TYR A 44 -7.71 -1.69 -17.80
CA TYR A 44 -8.79 -2.63 -18.09
C TYR A 44 -10.13 -1.91 -18.27
N ALA A 45 -10.46 -0.97 -17.39
CA ALA A 45 -11.63 -0.11 -17.55
C ALA A 45 -11.62 0.65 -18.90
N THR A 46 -10.46 1.18 -19.26
CA THR A 46 -10.27 1.86 -20.55
C THR A 46 -10.53 0.91 -21.72
N LEU A 47 -10.03 -0.32 -21.64
CA LEU A 47 -10.24 -1.32 -22.69
C LEU A 47 -11.72 -1.67 -22.84
N ILE A 48 -12.45 -1.88 -21.74
CA ILE A 48 -13.89 -2.16 -21.75
C ILE A 48 -14.68 -1.01 -22.39
N LEU A 49 -14.42 0.22 -21.92
CA LEU A 49 -15.17 1.41 -22.39
C LEU A 49 -14.83 1.81 -23.82
N SER A 50 -13.61 1.52 -24.30
CA SER A 50 -13.16 1.87 -25.64
C SER A 50 -13.35 0.75 -26.66
N HIS A 51 -13.84 -0.42 -26.29
CA HIS A 51 -13.98 -1.58 -27.17
C HIS A 51 -14.85 -1.25 -28.39
N ASP A 52 -16.02 -0.68 -28.15
CA ASP A 52 -16.96 -0.29 -29.21
C ASP A 52 -16.91 1.22 -29.51
N ASN A 53 -16.17 2.01 -28.74
CA ASN A 53 -16.06 3.46 -28.88
C ASN A 53 -14.60 3.93 -28.71
N PRO A 54 -13.82 3.99 -29.79
CA PRO A 54 -12.41 4.44 -29.70
C PRO A 54 -12.21 5.84 -29.12
N LYS A 55 -13.23 6.72 -29.19
CA LYS A 55 -13.14 8.08 -28.58
C LYS A 55 -13.09 8.05 -27.06
N ALA A 56 -13.68 7.03 -26.44
CA ALA A 56 -13.63 6.84 -25.00
C ALA A 56 -12.19 6.72 -24.45
N LYS A 57 -11.23 6.22 -25.26
CA LYS A 57 -9.82 6.06 -24.87
C LYS A 57 -9.19 7.38 -24.41
N ALA A 58 -9.44 8.48 -25.10
CA ALA A 58 -8.89 9.79 -24.74
C ALA A 58 -9.48 10.32 -23.43
N GLN A 59 -10.78 10.14 -23.22
CA GLN A 59 -11.46 10.55 -21.99
C GLN A 59 -11.02 9.69 -20.80
N CYS A 60 -10.87 8.37 -20.97
CA CYS A 60 -10.36 7.47 -19.96
C CYS A 60 -8.91 7.80 -19.57
N ALA A 61 -8.06 8.16 -20.54
CA ALA A 61 -6.67 8.56 -20.26
C ALA A 61 -6.59 9.82 -19.37
N GLN A 62 -7.64 10.66 -19.39
CA GLN A 62 -7.76 11.82 -18.51
C GLN A 62 -8.60 11.54 -17.25
N LEU A 63 -9.01 10.29 -17.02
CA LEU A 63 -9.94 9.89 -15.95
C LEU A 63 -11.24 10.76 -15.95
N ALA A 64 -11.73 11.10 -17.12
CA ALA A 64 -12.85 12.02 -17.31
C ALA A 64 -14.01 11.40 -18.12
N HIS A 65 -13.98 10.08 -18.38
CA HIS A 65 -15.09 9.41 -19.05
C HIS A 65 -16.32 9.40 -18.13
N PRO A 66 -17.52 9.76 -18.62
CA PRO A 66 -18.73 9.88 -17.78
C PRO A 66 -19.18 8.58 -17.11
N ASP A 67 -18.88 7.43 -17.73
CA ASP A 67 -19.21 6.10 -17.22
C ASP A 67 -18.03 5.43 -16.48
N LEU A 68 -16.93 6.15 -16.20
CA LEU A 68 -15.81 5.71 -15.39
C LEU A 68 -15.82 6.44 -14.04
N HIS A 69 -16.08 5.70 -12.99
CA HIS A 69 -16.23 6.23 -11.65
C HIS A 69 -15.14 5.70 -10.71
N PHE A 70 -14.79 6.51 -9.72
CA PHE A 70 -13.78 6.19 -8.73
C PHE A 70 -14.33 6.38 -7.32
N ALA A 71 -13.88 5.49 -6.43
CA ALA A 71 -13.97 5.63 -4.99
C ALA A 71 -12.61 5.31 -4.38
N PHE A 72 -12.17 6.10 -3.44
CA PHE A 72 -10.87 5.98 -2.79
C PHE A 72 -10.91 6.57 -1.38
N PRO A 73 -9.95 6.22 -0.50
CA PRO A 73 -9.92 6.73 0.86
C PRO A 73 -9.79 8.26 0.90
N THR A 74 -10.65 8.89 1.69
CA THR A 74 -10.66 10.34 1.89
C THR A 74 -10.77 10.69 3.38
N ALA A 75 -10.34 11.90 3.73
CA ALA A 75 -10.55 12.49 5.04
C ALA A 75 -10.82 13.99 4.91
N ILE A 76 -11.34 14.61 5.95
CA ILE A 76 -11.49 16.06 5.99
C ILE A 76 -10.12 16.75 5.83
N ASN A 77 -10.08 17.84 5.08
CA ASN A 77 -8.89 18.67 4.89
C ASN A 77 -9.26 20.17 5.01
N ASP A 78 -8.38 21.06 4.57
CA ASP A 78 -8.67 22.49 4.64
C ASP A 78 -9.78 22.95 3.70
N LYS A 79 -10.00 22.24 2.59
CA LYS A 79 -11.06 22.51 1.61
C LYS A 79 -12.38 21.81 1.96
N VAL A 80 -12.31 20.56 2.40
CA VAL A 80 -13.47 19.71 2.70
C VAL A 80 -13.56 19.49 4.22
N LYS A 81 -14.45 20.19 4.88
CA LYS A 81 -14.58 20.19 6.35
C LYS A 81 -15.54 19.15 6.89
N LYS A 82 -16.44 18.60 6.06
CA LYS A 82 -17.48 17.65 6.46
C LYS A 82 -17.78 16.68 5.33
N ASP A 83 -18.14 15.45 5.70
CA ASP A 83 -18.61 14.41 4.80
C ASP A 83 -17.69 14.21 3.55
N PRO A 84 -16.39 13.93 3.74
CA PRO A 84 -15.46 13.77 2.62
C PRO A 84 -15.86 12.56 1.78
N ILE A 85 -16.02 12.79 0.47
CA ILE A 85 -16.28 11.75 -0.55
C ILE A 85 -15.34 11.96 -1.72
N SER A 86 -15.06 10.89 -2.48
CA SER A 86 -14.12 10.89 -3.61
C SER A 86 -14.45 11.95 -4.67
N ALA A 87 -15.73 12.23 -4.87
CA ALA A 87 -16.19 13.24 -5.84
C ALA A 87 -15.65 14.66 -5.56
N LEU A 88 -15.35 14.98 -4.28
CA LEU A 88 -14.83 16.29 -3.86
C LEU A 88 -13.31 16.41 -4.06
N PHE A 89 -12.62 15.33 -4.40
CA PHE A 89 -11.18 15.25 -4.56
C PHE A 89 -10.77 14.75 -5.96
N MET A 90 -11.69 14.79 -6.95
CA MET A 90 -11.43 14.22 -8.27
C MET A 90 -10.31 14.93 -9.05
N ASP A 91 -10.10 16.22 -8.84
CA ASP A 91 -9.03 16.94 -9.50
C ASP A 91 -7.67 16.55 -8.93
N GLU A 92 -7.57 16.44 -7.59
CA GLU A 92 -6.40 15.93 -6.91
C GLU A 92 -6.13 14.47 -7.28
N TRP A 93 -7.18 13.65 -7.40
CA TRP A 93 -7.07 12.26 -7.81
C TRP A 93 -6.50 12.09 -9.22
N ARG A 94 -7.02 12.87 -10.17
CA ARG A 94 -6.49 12.87 -11.53
C ARG A 94 -5.03 13.26 -11.61
N ALA A 95 -4.63 14.28 -10.86
CA ALA A 95 -3.24 14.72 -10.77
C ALA A 95 -2.36 13.63 -10.13
N PHE A 96 -2.79 13.06 -9.00
CA PHE A 96 -2.07 12.00 -8.30
C PHE A 96 -1.84 10.76 -9.19
N VAL A 97 -2.90 10.23 -9.80
CA VAL A 97 -2.79 9.04 -10.67
C VAL A 97 -1.89 9.29 -11.88
N LYS A 98 -1.88 10.50 -12.41
CA LYS A 98 -1.01 10.88 -13.53
C LYS A 98 0.45 10.99 -13.12
N GLU A 99 0.73 11.59 -11.97
CA GLU A 99 2.09 11.83 -11.48
C GLU A 99 2.69 10.58 -10.83
N GLN A 100 1.87 9.82 -10.12
CA GLN A 100 2.27 8.66 -9.30
C GLN A 100 1.35 7.46 -9.54
N PRO A 101 1.31 6.86 -10.74
CA PRO A 101 0.39 5.76 -11.05
C PRO A 101 0.61 4.51 -10.20
N TYR A 102 1.81 4.34 -9.63
CA TYR A 102 2.17 3.26 -8.70
C TYR A 102 2.20 3.73 -7.24
N GLY A 103 1.72 4.94 -6.95
CA GLY A 103 1.75 5.54 -5.63
C GLY A 103 0.97 4.74 -4.59
N SER A 104 1.45 4.78 -3.36
CA SER A 104 0.85 4.13 -2.20
C SER A 104 -0.30 4.94 -1.61
N LEU A 105 -1.02 4.34 -0.65
CA LEU A 105 -1.98 5.08 0.14
C LEU A 105 -1.32 6.25 0.88
N PHE A 106 -0.11 6.05 1.39
CA PHE A 106 0.63 7.12 2.07
C PHE A 106 0.95 8.28 1.12
N ASP A 107 1.46 7.99 -0.08
CA ASP A 107 1.71 9.02 -1.10
C ASP A 107 0.44 9.83 -1.42
N TRP A 108 -0.71 9.16 -1.48
CA TRP A 108 -2.00 9.83 -1.66
C TRP A 108 -2.35 10.76 -0.49
N LEU A 109 -2.15 10.31 0.76
CA LEU A 109 -2.41 11.12 1.93
C LEU A 109 -1.48 12.34 2.02
N VAL A 110 -0.21 12.16 1.66
CA VAL A 110 0.76 13.26 1.54
C VAL A 110 0.35 14.24 0.45
N PHE A 111 -0.07 13.73 -0.72
CA PHE A 111 -0.54 14.56 -1.83
C PHE A 111 -1.73 15.44 -1.44
N LEU A 112 -2.62 14.93 -0.58
CA LEU A 112 -3.75 15.69 -0.04
C LEU A 112 -3.42 16.57 1.17
N GLY A 113 -2.21 16.48 1.76
CA GLY A 113 -1.84 17.15 3.00
C GLY A 113 -2.61 16.64 4.23
N ILE A 114 -2.96 15.36 4.23
CA ILE A 114 -3.73 14.69 5.31
C ILE A 114 -3.01 13.44 5.86
N GLU A 115 -1.70 13.35 5.71
CA GLU A 115 -0.88 12.21 6.12
C GLU A 115 -1.01 11.87 7.62
N LYS A 116 -1.42 12.84 8.43
CA LYS A 116 -1.68 12.67 9.88
C LYS A 116 -3.09 12.19 10.20
N LYS A 117 -3.98 12.08 9.20
CA LYS A 117 -5.36 11.68 9.38
C LYS A 117 -5.57 10.24 8.91
N GLN A 118 -6.59 9.61 9.46
CA GLN A 118 -7.01 8.31 8.97
C GLN A 118 -8.05 8.50 7.86
N ALA A 119 -7.66 8.21 6.62
CA ALA A 119 -8.58 8.19 5.51
C ALA A 119 -9.32 6.85 5.44
N ASN A 120 -10.57 6.91 5.07
CA ASN A 120 -11.40 5.72 4.85
C ASN A 120 -12.40 5.96 3.71
N ILE A 121 -13.06 4.87 3.30
CA ILE A 121 -14.21 4.90 2.40
C ILE A 121 -15.45 4.73 3.29
N GLY A 122 -16.13 5.84 3.53
CA GLY A 122 -17.24 5.90 4.49
C GLY A 122 -18.60 5.60 3.87
N VAL A 123 -19.64 5.62 4.71
CA VAL A 123 -21.03 5.35 4.30
C VAL A 123 -21.56 6.35 3.29
N ASN A 124 -21.11 7.59 3.32
CA ASN A 124 -21.51 8.62 2.34
C ASN A 124 -20.93 8.35 0.96
N GLU A 125 -19.71 7.82 0.88
CA GLU A 125 -19.13 7.32 -0.38
C GLU A 125 -19.98 6.17 -0.94
N ALA A 126 -20.36 5.18 -0.12
CA ALA A 126 -21.19 4.07 -0.57
C ALA A 126 -22.58 4.52 -1.05
N LYS A 127 -23.13 5.59 -0.47
CA LYS A 127 -24.38 6.21 -0.99
C LYS A 127 -24.14 6.83 -2.36
N GLU A 128 -23.04 7.55 -2.51
CA GLU A 128 -22.67 8.20 -3.79
C GLU A 128 -22.43 7.17 -4.89
N ILE A 129 -21.75 6.05 -4.59
CA ILE A 129 -21.59 4.91 -5.49
C ILE A 129 -22.98 4.41 -5.93
N THR A 130 -23.88 4.19 -4.98
CA THR A 130 -25.25 3.73 -5.28
C THR A 130 -25.97 4.69 -6.21
N ASN A 131 -25.93 5.98 -5.94
CA ASN A 131 -26.57 7.00 -6.74
C ASN A 131 -26.03 7.05 -8.17
N LYS A 132 -24.69 7.03 -8.33
CA LYS A 132 -24.03 7.03 -9.66
C LYS A 132 -24.40 5.80 -10.47
N LEU A 133 -24.40 4.62 -9.84
CA LEU A 133 -24.70 3.37 -10.56
C LEU A 133 -26.20 3.17 -10.84
N ALA A 134 -27.08 3.81 -10.11
CA ALA A 134 -28.52 3.81 -10.39
C ALA A 134 -28.88 4.58 -11.69
N LEU A 135 -28.03 5.52 -12.12
CA LEU A 135 -28.22 6.23 -13.38
C LEU A 135 -27.95 5.30 -14.58
N LYS A 136 -28.62 5.54 -15.70
CA LYS A 136 -28.29 4.85 -16.96
C LYS A 136 -26.89 5.27 -17.42
N SER A 137 -26.18 4.35 -18.13
CA SER A 137 -24.90 4.73 -18.72
C SER A 137 -25.09 5.89 -19.72
N PHE A 138 -24.15 6.81 -19.74
CA PHE A 138 -24.22 8.00 -20.60
C PHE A 138 -24.10 7.64 -22.09
N GLU A 139 -23.19 6.70 -22.39
CA GLU A 139 -22.94 6.26 -23.77
C GLU A 139 -23.67 4.94 -24.14
N GLY A 140 -24.55 4.42 -23.28
CA GLY A 140 -25.30 3.17 -23.51
C GLY A 140 -24.47 1.88 -23.39
N GLY A 141 -23.20 2.00 -23.04
CA GLY A 141 -22.25 0.91 -22.83
C GLY A 141 -22.14 0.44 -21.37
N PHE A 142 -20.95 0.01 -21.00
CA PHE A 142 -20.65 -0.36 -19.63
C PHE A 142 -20.48 0.85 -18.72
N LYS A 143 -20.83 0.69 -17.44
CA LYS A 143 -20.44 1.58 -16.33
C LYS A 143 -19.40 0.88 -15.50
N ILE A 144 -18.32 1.56 -15.15
CA ILE A 144 -17.24 0.99 -14.38
C ILE A 144 -17.02 1.78 -13.08
N MET A 145 -17.01 1.06 -11.97
CA MET A 145 -16.68 1.59 -10.66
C MET A 145 -15.36 0.98 -10.20
N ILE A 146 -14.31 1.80 -10.14
CA ILE A 146 -13.02 1.42 -9.53
C ILE A 146 -13.03 1.85 -8.07
N ILE A 147 -12.84 0.90 -7.16
CA ILE A 147 -12.72 1.17 -5.73
C ILE A 147 -11.28 0.86 -5.32
N TRP A 148 -10.48 1.91 -5.16
CA TRP A 148 -9.09 1.77 -4.74
C TRP A 148 -8.97 1.72 -3.22
N MET A 149 -8.13 0.81 -2.72
CA MET A 149 -8.00 0.50 -1.28
C MET A 149 -9.36 0.10 -0.68
N ALA A 150 -10.03 -0.86 -1.32
CA ALA A 150 -11.37 -1.29 -0.91
C ALA A 150 -11.40 -1.85 0.53
N GLU A 151 -10.30 -2.35 1.05
CA GLU A 151 -10.14 -2.76 2.45
C GLU A 151 -10.22 -1.59 3.46
N LYS A 152 -10.16 -0.34 2.99
CA LYS A 152 -10.38 0.85 3.83
C LYS A 152 -11.85 1.25 3.93
N MET A 153 -12.77 0.46 3.37
CA MET A 153 -14.19 0.65 3.61
C MET A 153 -14.55 0.36 5.06
N ASN A 154 -15.33 1.26 5.68
CA ASN A 154 -15.90 0.95 6.97
C ASN A 154 -17.04 -0.11 6.84
N ALA A 155 -17.45 -0.70 7.95
CA ALA A 155 -18.45 -1.78 7.94
C ALA A 155 -19.77 -1.40 7.26
N GLU A 156 -20.22 -0.14 7.43
CA GLU A 156 -21.46 0.34 6.82
C GLU A 156 -21.33 0.48 5.29
N ALA A 157 -20.20 0.99 4.81
CA ALA A 157 -19.90 1.09 3.38
C ALA A 157 -19.81 -0.29 2.75
N SER A 158 -19.07 -1.22 3.39
CA SER A 158 -18.93 -2.60 2.94
C SER A 158 -20.30 -3.30 2.81
N ASN A 159 -21.17 -3.18 3.81
CA ASN A 159 -22.51 -3.78 3.79
C ASN A 159 -23.41 -3.17 2.69
N LYS A 160 -23.25 -1.88 2.36
CA LYS A 160 -23.97 -1.28 1.24
C LYS A 160 -23.46 -1.77 -0.11
N LEU A 161 -22.14 -1.93 -0.25
CA LEU A 161 -21.54 -2.45 -1.47
C LEU A 161 -21.98 -3.89 -1.75
N LEU A 162 -22.16 -4.73 -0.72
CA LEU A 162 -22.66 -6.10 -0.91
C LEU A 162 -23.95 -6.17 -1.72
N LYS A 163 -24.92 -5.28 -1.45
CA LYS A 163 -26.18 -5.26 -2.19
C LYS A 163 -25.98 -4.94 -3.68
N LEU A 164 -25.03 -4.06 -3.99
CA LEU A 164 -24.71 -3.70 -5.38
C LEU A 164 -23.95 -4.81 -6.10
N LEU A 165 -23.16 -5.61 -5.38
CA LEU A 165 -22.44 -6.76 -5.92
C LEU A 165 -23.36 -7.97 -6.13
N GLU A 166 -24.41 -8.12 -5.32
CA GLU A 166 -25.41 -9.19 -5.45
C GLU A 166 -26.35 -8.97 -6.63
N GLU A 167 -26.82 -7.74 -6.79
CA GLU A 167 -27.76 -7.35 -7.85
C GLU A 167 -27.22 -6.13 -8.61
N PRO A 168 -26.14 -6.31 -9.42
CA PRO A 168 -25.58 -5.21 -10.17
C PRO A 168 -26.56 -4.76 -11.26
N ALA A 169 -26.64 -3.45 -11.49
CA ALA A 169 -27.36 -2.93 -12.66
C ALA A 169 -26.69 -3.43 -13.95
N ASP A 170 -27.50 -3.58 -15.00
CA ASP A 170 -27.01 -4.06 -16.30
C ASP A 170 -25.76 -3.31 -16.76
N LYS A 171 -24.81 -4.07 -17.33
CA LYS A 171 -23.52 -3.57 -17.83
C LYS A 171 -22.73 -2.76 -16.78
N THR A 172 -22.86 -3.10 -15.51
CA THR A 172 -22.05 -2.50 -14.44
C THR A 172 -20.90 -3.43 -14.07
N VAL A 173 -19.68 -2.87 -14.02
CA VAL A 173 -18.46 -3.60 -13.62
C VAL A 173 -17.83 -2.92 -12.42
N PHE A 174 -17.56 -3.71 -11.39
CA PHE A 174 -16.81 -3.31 -10.20
C PHE A 174 -15.38 -3.81 -10.29
N LEU A 175 -14.41 -2.93 -10.14
CA LEU A 175 -12.99 -3.26 -10.03
C LEU A 175 -12.52 -2.82 -8.66
N LEU A 176 -12.42 -3.76 -7.73
CA LEU A 176 -11.91 -3.53 -6.39
C LEU A 176 -10.40 -3.73 -6.40
N VAL A 177 -9.65 -2.77 -5.90
CA VAL A 177 -8.19 -2.84 -5.77
C VAL A 177 -7.84 -2.84 -4.29
N VAL A 178 -7.10 -3.86 -3.83
CA VAL A 178 -6.72 -4.05 -2.43
C VAL A 178 -5.24 -4.43 -2.32
N GLU A 179 -4.63 -4.07 -1.21
CA GLU A 179 -3.29 -4.54 -0.82
C GLU A 179 -3.38 -5.77 0.10
N ASP A 180 -4.35 -5.78 1.01
CA ASP A 180 -4.59 -6.91 1.91
C ASP A 180 -6.02 -7.46 1.72
N GLU A 181 -6.14 -8.61 1.08
CA GLU A 181 -7.43 -9.28 0.88
C GLU A 181 -8.06 -9.79 2.20
N ASN A 182 -7.26 -9.99 3.25
CA ASN A 182 -7.76 -10.47 4.54
C ASN A 182 -8.48 -9.37 5.33
N ALA A 183 -8.17 -8.11 5.04
CA ALA A 183 -8.86 -6.97 5.63
C ALA A 183 -10.23 -6.68 4.96
N LEU A 184 -10.55 -7.39 3.85
CA LEU A 184 -11.84 -7.28 3.18
C LEU A 184 -12.80 -8.38 3.66
N LEU A 185 -14.09 -8.05 3.77
CA LEU A 185 -15.11 -9.02 4.18
C LEU A 185 -15.16 -10.23 3.23
N ASP A 186 -15.23 -11.45 3.77
CA ASP A 186 -15.35 -12.69 2.99
C ASP A 186 -16.57 -12.68 2.08
N THR A 187 -17.65 -12.05 2.51
CA THR A 187 -18.88 -11.87 1.72
C THR A 187 -18.66 -11.03 0.46
N ILE A 188 -17.74 -10.07 0.45
CA ILE A 188 -17.34 -9.31 -0.75
C ILE A 188 -16.46 -10.20 -1.63
N LYS A 189 -15.44 -10.86 -1.04
CA LYS A 189 -14.51 -11.73 -1.78
C LYS A 189 -15.22 -12.83 -2.54
N SER A 190 -16.23 -13.46 -1.92
CA SER A 190 -17.01 -14.56 -2.54
C SER A 190 -17.83 -14.15 -3.77
N ARG A 191 -18.05 -12.86 -3.98
CA ARG A 191 -18.79 -12.30 -5.12
C ARG A 191 -17.88 -11.71 -6.21
N CYS A 192 -16.57 -11.71 -5.96
CA CYS A 192 -15.60 -11.17 -6.90
C CYS A 192 -14.75 -12.27 -7.53
N GLN A 193 -14.44 -12.11 -8.80
CA GLN A 193 -13.37 -12.88 -9.40
C GLN A 193 -12.02 -12.30 -8.93
N ILE A 194 -11.23 -13.11 -8.24
CA ILE A 194 -9.98 -12.66 -7.63
C ILE A 194 -8.83 -12.83 -8.63
N LEU A 195 -8.10 -11.74 -8.87
CA LEU A 195 -6.88 -11.68 -9.65
C LEU A 195 -5.74 -11.23 -8.73
N ARG A 196 -4.78 -12.13 -8.47
CA ARG A 196 -3.61 -11.83 -7.62
C ARG A 196 -2.42 -11.46 -8.50
N PHE A 197 -1.83 -10.32 -8.20
CA PHE A 197 -0.63 -9.82 -8.86
C PHE A 197 0.58 -10.21 -8.02
N PRO A 198 1.49 -11.03 -8.55
CA PRO A 198 2.74 -11.30 -7.85
C PRO A 198 3.62 -10.04 -7.84
N PRO A 199 4.63 -9.96 -6.95
CA PRO A 199 5.63 -8.92 -7.02
C PRO A 199 6.22 -8.78 -8.43
N LEU A 200 6.46 -7.53 -8.86
CA LEU A 200 7.11 -7.29 -10.16
C LEU A 200 8.49 -7.94 -10.18
N SER A 201 8.86 -8.54 -11.31
CA SER A 201 10.20 -9.12 -11.45
C SER A 201 11.28 -8.03 -11.40
N GLU A 202 12.43 -8.37 -10.85
CA GLU A 202 13.59 -7.47 -10.81
C GLU A 202 13.95 -6.98 -12.22
N ASN A 203 13.83 -7.86 -13.22
CA ASN A 203 14.12 -7.52 -14.60
C ASN A 203 13.16 -6.47 -15.16
N ALA A 204 11.85 -6.61 -14.91
CA ALA A 204 10.85 -5.63 -15.34
C ALA A 204 11.08 -4.24 -14.70
N ILE A 205 11.43 -4.22 -13.41
CA ILE A 205 11.78 -2.97 -12.72
C ILE A 205 13.06 -2.38 -13.28
N LYS A 206 14.10 -3.19 -13.46
CA LYS A 206 15.38 -2.77 -14.03
C LYS A 206 15.19 -2.14 -15.41
N GLU A 207 14.51 -2.82 -16.33
CA GLU A 207 14.24 -2.33 -17.68
C GLU A 207 13.53 -0.98 -17.65
N ALA A 208 12.49 -0.87 -16.82
CA ALA A 208 11.75 0.38 -16.67
C ALA A 208 12.56 1.55 -16.09
N LEU A 209 13.57 1.26 -15.25
CA LEU A 209 14.49 2.27 -14.72
C LEU A 209 15.52 2.69 -15.78
N VAL A 210 16.04 1.75 -16.59
CA VAL A 210 16.96 2.02 -17.71
C VAL A 210 16.25 2.88 -18.75
N GLU A 211 15.00 2.59 -19.11
CA GLU A 211 14.19 3.43 -20.01
C GLU A 211 14.02 4.86 -19.49
N ARG A 212 14.07 5.07 -18.18
CA ARG A 212 14.05 6.39 -17.53
C ARG A 212 15.43 7.06 -17.43
N GLY A 213 16.45 6.45 -18.04
CA GLY A 213 17.79 7.01 -18.14
C GLY A 213 18.77 6.61 -17.04
N LEU A 214 18.43 5.63 -16.20
CA LEU A 214 19.35 5.13 -15.19
C LEU A 214 20.39 4.18 -15.80
N ALA A 215 21.63 4.23 -15.31
CA ALA A 215 22.67 3.29 -15.74
C ALA A 215 22.32 1.84 -15.33
N ASP A 216 22.62 0.86 -16.19
CA ASP A 216 22.23 -0.55 -16.00
C ASP A 216 22.66 -1.13 -14.65
N ALA A 217 23.88 -0.84 -14.20
CA ALA A 217 24.41 -1.31 -12.92
C ALA A 217 23.67 -0.72 -11.71
N GLU A 218 23.24 0.54 -11.80
CA GLU A 218 22.48 1.23 -10.76
C GLU A 218 21.04 0.75 -10.76
N ALA A 219 20.41 0.64 -11.94
CA ALA A 219 19.08 0.09 -12.12
C ALA A 219 18.95 -1.32 -11.52
N THR A 220 19.97 -2.18 -11.72
CA THR A 220 20.02 -3.53 -11.14
C THR A 220 20.02 -3.48 -9.60
N LYS A 221 20.81 -2.60 -9.00
CA LYS A 221 20.86 -2.45 -7.54
C LYS A 221 19.53 -1.96 -6.96
N ILE A 222 18.91 -0.98 -7.62
CA ILE A 222 17.61 -0.45 -7.19
C ILE A 222 16.51 -1.49 -7.36
N ALA A 223 16.48 -2.23 -8.49
CA ALA A 223 15.49 -3.27 -8.72
C ALA A 223 15.52 -4.37 -7.64
N LEU A 224 16.72 -4.80 -7.24
CA LEU A 224 16.89 -5.75 -6.14
C LEU A 224 16.34 -5.21 -4.81
N ARG A 225 16.66 -3.95 -4.47
CA ARG A 225 16.18 -3.29 -3.25
C ARG A 225 14.68 -3.01 -3.24
N ALA A 226 14.11 -2.83 -4.42
CA ALA A 226 12.68 -2.52 -4.58
C ALA A 226 11.76 -3.72 -4.31
N GLN A 227 12.26 -4.97 -4.46
CA GLN A 227 11.52 -6.21 -4.15
C GLN A 227 10.14 -6.31 -4.79
N GLY A 228 10.05 -5.93 -6.05
CA GLY A 228 8.79 -5.97 -6.77
C GLY A 228 7.87 -4.76 -6.55
N ASN A 229 8.27 -3.79 -5.71
CA ASN A 229 7.57 -2.52 -5.51
C ASN A 229 8.20 -1.43 -6.41
N PHE A 230 7.51 -1.07 -7.51
CA PHE A 230 8.03 -0.06 -8.44
C PHE A 230 7.96 1.36 -7.89
N ASN A 231 7.01 1.66 -6.98
CA ASN A 231 6.98 2.94 -6.29
C ASN A 231 8.26 3.17 -5.48
N LYS A 232 8.66 2.16 -4.71
CA LYS A 232 9.94 2.17 -3.98
C LYS A 232 11.13 2.32 -4.92
N ALA A 233 11.12 1.67 -6.08
CA ALA A 233 12.18 1.83 -7.07
C ALA A 233 12.29 3.28 -7.58
N LEU A 234 11.17 3.94 -7.84
CA LEU A 234 11.14 5.35 -8.26
C LEU A 234 11.61 6.31 -7.15
N GLN A 235 11.24 6.05 -5.90
CA GLN A 235 11.72 6.83 -4.75
C GLN A 235 13.25 6.71 -4.62
N LEU A 236 13.79 5.50 -4.71
CA LEU A 236 15.24 5.26 -4.67
C LEU A 236 15.97 5.91 -5.84
N MET A 237 15.42 5.88 -7.06
CA MET A 237 15.98 6.54 -8.22
C MET A 237 16.08 8.06 -8.04
N ASN A 238 15.08 8.67 -7.45
CA ASN A 238 15.00 10.12 -7.28
C ASN A 238 15.82 10.66 -6.10
N ASN A 239 16.58 9.82 -5.39
CA ASN A 239 17.33 10.18 -4.18
C ASN A 239 16.48 11.03 -3.19
N LYS A 240 15.17 10.90 -3.22
CA LYS A 240 14.33 11.45 -2.17
C LYS A 240 14.80 10.79 -0.88
N GLU A 241 14.94 11.58 0.19
CA GLU A 241 15.10 11.04 1.53
C GLU A 241 13.92 10.09 1.70
N SER A 242 14.19 8.80 1.46
CA SER A 242 13.11 7.82 1.37
C SER A 242 12.57 7.68 2.78
N GLU A 243 11.28 7.45 2.93
CA GLU A 243 10.69 7.04 4.20
C GLU A 243 11.53 5.93 4.85
N GLU A 244 12.12 5.06 4.02
CA GLU A 244 13.06 4.03 4.43
C GLU A 244 14.28 4.59 5.17
N ALA A 245 14.84 5.76 4.78
CA ALA A 245 15.96 6.38 5.49
C ALA A 245 15.53 6.93 6.86
N ILE A 246 14.30 7.44 6.97
CA ILE A 246 13.71 7.85 8.23
C ILE A 246 13.46 6.63 9.12
N PHE A 247 12.89 5.56 8.56
CA PHE A 247 12.64 4.32 9.27
C PHE A 247 13.92 3.63 9.72
N GLU A 248 14.96 3.63 8.88
CA GLU A 248 16.29 3.16 9.24
C GLU A 248 16.86 3.90 10.45
N ARG A 249 16.79 5.22 10.42
CA ARG A 249 17.26 6.07 11.54
C ARG A 249 16.48 5.77 12.83
N TRP A 250 15.17 5.66 12.75
CA TRP A 250 14.34 5.32 13.91
C TRP A 250 14.62 3.91 14.43
N PHE A 251 14.76 2.94 13.55
CA PHE A 251 15.09 1.57 13.91
C PHE A 251 16.44 1.50 14.63
N ILE A 252 17.48 2.09 14.04
CA ILE A 252 18.82 2.10 14.61
C ILE A 252 18.85 2.80 15.97
N ALA A 253 18.20 3.96 16.09
CA ALA A 253 18.08 4.69 17.36
C ALA A 253 17.38 3.82 18.43
N TRP A 254 16.29 3.16 18.04
CA TRP A 254 15.53 2.30 18.93
C TRP A 254 16.34 1.11 19.43
N VAL A 255 16.89 0.27 18.55
CA VAL A 255 17.59 -0.95 18.96
C VAL A 255 18.86 -0.65 19.76
N ARG A 256 19.60 0.40 19.41
CA ARG A 256 20.76 0.87 20.18
C ARG A 256 20.39 1.33 21.59
N THR A 257 19.32 2.11 21.70
CA THR A 257 18.84 2.64 22.98
C THR A 257 18.25 1.53 23.84
N ALA A 258 17.44 0.65 23.25
CA ALA A 258 16.86 -0.52 23.93
C ALA A 258 17.95 -1.45 24.46
N TYR A 259 18.99 -1.72 23.68
CA TYR A 259 20.12 -2.54 24.15
C TYR A 259 20.85 -1.91 25.34
N ARG A 260 21.04 -0.58 25.33
CA ARG A 260 21.73 0.15 26.42
C ARG A 260 20.85 0.36 27.65
N ALA A 261 19.53 0.21 27.54
CA ALA A 261 18.60 0.55 28.60
C ALA A 261 18.63 -0.43 29.78
N ARG A 262 19.23 -1.60 29.64
CA ARG A 262 19.39 -2.56 30.73
C ARG A 262 20.28 -1.97 31.84
N GLY A 263 19.64 -1.52 32.93
CA GLY A 263 20.33 -0.93 34.07
C GLY A 263 20.71 0.57 33.95
N ASN A 264 20.35 1.23 32.84
CA ASN A 264 20.65 2.63 32.60
C ASN A 264 19.38 3.50 32.48
N LYS A 265 19.09 4.26 33.57
CA LYS A 265 17.92 5.16 33.60
C LYS A 265 17.92 6.24 32.50
N ALA A 266 19.09 6.74 32.09
CA ALA A 266 19.19 7.75 31.04
C ALA A 266 18.73 7.21 29.66
N SER A 267 18.98 5.93 29.39
CA SER A 267 18.50 5.28 28.16
C SER A 267 16.98 5.14 28.11
N ILE A 268 16.31 5.05 29.28
CA ILE A 268 14.83 5.02 29.32
C ILE A 268 14.26 6.37 28.81
N GLN A 269 14.89 7.47 29.19
CA GLN A 269 14.48 8.78 28.69
C GLN A 269 14.66 8.90 27.16
N GLY A 270 15.73 8.30 26.60
CA GLY A 270 15.92 8.18 25.16
C GLY A 270 14.82 7.38 24.45
N LEU A 271 14.33 6.28 25.06
CA LEU A 271 13.20 5.51 24.52
C LEU A 271 11.89 6.31 24.54
N LEU A 272 11.67 7.14 25.56
CA LEU A 272 10.49 8.02 25.63
C LEU A 272 10.55 9.10 24.54
N GLN A 273 11.71 9.73 24.33
CA GLN A 273 11.90 10.73 23.26
C GLN A 273 11.68 10.08 21.88
N TRP A 274 12.20 8.90 21.65
CA TRP A 274 11.99 8.14 20.44
C TRP A 274 10.48 7.85 20.20
N SER A 275 9.75 7.43 21.22
CA SER A 275 8.31 7.19 21.10
C SER A 275 7.51 8.47 20.82
N ASP A 276 7.94 9.61 21.39
CA ASP A 276 7.35 10.92 21.13
C ASP A 276 7.59 11.34 19.67
N GLU A 277 8.77 11.12 19.11
CA GLU A 277 9.08 11.42 17.71
C GLU A 277 8.16 10.63 16.75
N ILE A 278 8.05 9.31 16.92
CA ILE A 278 7.19 8.48 16.07
C ILE A 278 5.71 8.84 16.26
N ASN A 279 5.29 9.24 17.45
CA ASN A 279 3.91 9.68 17.67
C ASN A 279 3.54 10.97 16.92
N THR A 280 4.52 11.75 16.44
CA THR A 280 4.25 12.97 15.66
C THR A 280 3.83 12.70 14.22
N VAL A 281 4.15 11.52 13.69
CA VAL A 281 3.79 11.13 12.32
C VAL A 281 2.41 10.45 12.26
N GLY A 282 1.85 10.41 11.05
CA GLY A 282 0.56 9.78 10.81
C GLY A 282 0.57 8.27 11.03
N ARG A 283 -0.61 7.70 11.28
CA ARG A 283 -0.76 6.26 11.56
C ARG A 283 -0.29 5.37 10.41
N GLU A 284 -0.45 5.81 9.18
CA GLU A 284 0.01 5.02 8.03
C GLU A 284 1.54 4.92 8.04
N ALA A 285 2.26 6.02 8.28
CA ALA A 285 3.72 5.99 8.45
C ALA A 285 4.15 5.14 9.67
N GLN A 286 3.39 5.17 10.77
CA GLN A 286 3.64 4.31 11.93
C GLN A 286 3.52 2.82 11.58
N LYS A 287 2.52 2.44 10.79
CA LYS A 287 2.33 1.05 10.31
C LYS A 287 3.45 0.62 9.39
N GLN A 288 3.80 1.44 8.41
CA GLN A 288 4.92 1.17 7.50
C GLN A 288 6.24 1.03 8.26
N PHE A 289 6.47 1.86 9.29
CA PHE A 289 7.63 1.71 10.16
C PHE A 289 7.64 0.36 10.90
N LEU A 290 6.50 -0.10 11.43
CA LEU A 290 6.40 -1.40 12.09
C LEU A 290 6.66 -2.56 11.12
N GLN A 291 6.16 -2.47 9.89
CA GLN A 291 6.45 -3.43 8.82
C GLN A 291 7.93 -3.44 8.44
N TYR A 292 8.56 -2.26 8.33
CA TYR A 292 9.99 -2.14 8.14
C TYR A 292 10.78 -2.81 9.26
N CYS A 293 10.39 -2.59 10.53
CA CYS A 293 11.01 -3.24 11.67
C CYS A 293 10.90 -4.77 11.60
N ALA A 294 9.71 -5.30 11.29
CA ALA A 294 9.50 -6.74 11.17
C ALA A 294 10.42 -7.35 10.10
N GLU A 295 10.57 -6.67 8.97
CA GLU A 295 11.47 -7.11 7.90
C GLU A 295 12.94 -7.08 8.33
N VAL A 296 13.40 -6.02 9.02
CA VAL A 296 14.78 -5.96 9.52
C VAL A 296 15.07 -7.09 10.53
N PHE A 297 14.14 -7.37 11.45
CA PHE A 297 14.30 -8.48 12.38
C PHE A 297 14.32 -9.83 11.67
N ARG A 298 13.48 -10.04 10.66
CA ARG A 298 13.50 -11.23 9.82
C ARG A 298 14.85 -11.41 9.11
N GLN A 299 15.40 -10.34 8.54
CA GLN A 299 16.69 -10.35 7.85
C GLN A 299 17.85 -10.64 8.82
N ALA A 300 17.80 -10.06 10.03
CA ALA A 300 18.77 -10.34 11.08
C ALA A 300 18.72 -11.82 11.51
N PHE A 301 17.51 -12.37 11.65
CA PHE A 301 17.31 -13.79 11.97
C PHE A 301 17.89 -14.69 10.88
N LEU A 302 17.55 -14.45 9.62
CA LEU A 302 18.08 -15.23 8.49
C LEU A 302 19.62 -15.20 8.44
N LEU A 303 20.21 -14.04 8.67
CA LEU A 303 21.66 -13.89 8.70
C LEU A 303 22.30 -14.66 9.84
N ASN A 304 21.68 -14.67 11.02
CA ASN A 304 22.17 -15.42 12.18
C ASN A 304 22.13 -16.94 11.96
N TYR A 305 21.21 -17.43 11.13
CA TYR A 305 21.09 -18.85 10.77
C TYR A 305 21.70 -19.21 9.40
N THR A 306 22.70 -18.46 8.97
CA THR A 306 23.50 -18.72 7.76
C THR A 306 22.75 -18.74 6.42
N ALA A 307 21.54 -18.19 6.40
CA ALA A 307 20.76 -18.03 5.17
C ALA A 307 21.09 -16.69 4.45
N SER A 308 22.39 -16.37 4.33
CA SER A 308 22.88 -15.08 3.79
C SER A 308 22.45 -14.80 2.36
N ASN A 309 22.17 -15.83 1.56
CA ASN A 309 21.64 -15.71 0.20
C ASN A 309 20.21 -15.13 0.15
N LEU A 310 19.49 -15.12 1.26
CA LEU A 310 18.16 -14.54 1.40
C LEU A 310 18.17 -13.15 2.05
N VAL A 311 19.37 -12.66 2.41
CA VAL A 311 19.54 -11.34 3.04
C VAL A 311 19.87 -10.31 1.96
N TYR A 312 19.01 -9.29 1.88
CA TYR A 312 19.14 -8.24 0.87
C TYR A 312 19.15 -6.82 1.45
N ILE A 313 18.76 -6.65 2.73
CA ILE A 313 18.69 -5.33 3.34
C ILE A 313 20.10 -4.74 3.50
N GLN A 314 20.26 -3.49 3.09
CA GLN A 314 21.49 -2.71 3.24
C GLN A 314 21.16 -1.41 3.94
N PHE A 315 21.91 -1.12 4.99
CA PHE A 315 21.77 0.11 5.75
C PHE A 315 22.62 1.23 5.12
N ALA A 316 22.08 2.41 5.04
CA ALA A 316 22.78 3.60 4.58
C ALA A 316 23.73 4.13 5.68
N ASP A 317 23.37 3.97 6.97
CA ASP A 317 24.23 4.32 8.11
C ASP A 317 25.43 3.35 8.20
N PRO A 318 26.66 3.78 7.86
CA PRO A 318 27.83 2.92 7.89
C PRO A 318 28.19 2.45 9.31
N THR A 319 27.64 3.08 10.34
CA THR A 319 27.90 2.73 11.75
C THR A 319 27.00 1.59 12.23
N PHE A 320 25.98 1.20 11.46
CA PHE A 320 25.12 0.06 11.77
C PHE A 320 25.41 -1.09 10.78
N GLN A 321 25.78 -2.23 11.31
CA GLN A 321 26.07 -3.44 10.53
C GLN A 321 25.12 -4.55 10.97
N LEU A 322 24.27 -5.02 10.05
CA LEU A 322 23.31 -6.09 10.32
C LEU A 322 23.96 -7.34 10.88
N ALA A 323 25.15 -7.69 10.37
CA ALA A 323 25.92 -8.85 10.85
C ALA A 323 26.32 -8.76 12.34
N LYS A 324 26.52 -7.54 12.86
CA LYS A 324 26.80 -7.34 14.30
C LYS A 324 25.52 -7.33 15.14
N PHE A 325 24.38 -7.03 14.54
CA PHE A 325 23.09 -7.04 15.19
C PHE A 325 22.44 -8.43 15.17
N ALA A 326 22.63 -9.21 14.11
CA ALA A 326 22.03 -10.51 13.90
C ALA A 326 22.15 -11.48 15.11
N PRO A 327 23.29 -11.58 15.84
CA PRO A 327 23.41 -12.48 16.98
C PRO A 327 22.42 -12.21 18.13
N PHE A 328 21.83 -11.02 18.20
CA PHE A 328 20.81 -10.70 19.21
C PHE A 328 19.41 -11.19 18.84
N ILE A 329 19.22 -11.68 17.59
CA ILE A 329 17.94 -12.15 17.08
C ILE A 329 18.05 -13.65 16.80
N HIS A 330 17.41 -14.46 17.62
CA HIS A 330 17.55 -15.92 17.62
C HIS A 330 16.20 -16.61 17.89
N GLY A 331 16.15 -17.95 17.79
CA GLY A 331 14.93 -18.74 17.97
C GLY A 331 14.23 -18.52 19.32
N GLY A 332 14.97 -18.09 20.35
CA GLY A 332 14.39 -17.82 21.68
C GLY A 332 13.66 -16.46 21.80
N ASN A 333 13.79 -15.56 20.82
CA ASN A 333 13.16 -14.23 20.92
C ASN A 333 12.45 -13.75 19.65
N ILE A 334 12.73 -14.31 18.48
CA ILE A 334 12.17 -13.81 17.21
C ILE A 334 10.64 -13.87 17.17
N GLU A 335 10.02 -14.95 17.66
CA GLU A 335 8.57 -15.09 17.70
C GLU A 335 7.94 -14.01 18.61
N ALA A 336 8.52 -13.80 19.79
CA ALA A 336 8.04 -12.77 20.71
C ALA A 336 8.21 -11.35 20.15
N ILE A 337 9.29 -11.08 19.39
CA ILE A 337 9.50 -9.81 18.70
C ILE A 337 8.45 -9.63 17.61
N HIS A 338 8.17 -10.66 16.82
CA HIS A 338 7.16 -10.62 15.76
C HIS A 338 5.77 -10.33 16.34
N ASN A 339 5.35 -11.10 17.33
CA ASN A 339 4.05 -10.89 18.00
C ASN A 339 3.92 -9.49 18.61
N LEU A 340 5.02 -8.96 19.16
CA LEU A 340 5.05 -7.60 19.71
C LEU A 340 4.82 -6.53 18.63
N LEU A 341 5.39 -6.71 17.44
CA LEU A 341 5.20 -5.79 16.31
C LEU A 341 3.79 -5.89 15.73
N GLU A 342 3.25 -7.10 15.60
CA GLU A 342 1.86 -7.32 15.14
C GLU A 342 0.84 -6.71 16.11
N GLU A 343 1.03 -6.89 17.42
CA GLU A 343 0.19 -6.27 18.45
C GLU A 343 0.23 -4.75 18.35
N ALA A 344 1.42 -4.17 18.18
CA ALA A 344 1.58 -2.73 18.00
C ALA A 344 0.87 -2.23 16.73
N GLN A 345 0.99 -2.94 15.61
CA GLN A 345 0.32 -2.61 14.36
C GLN A 345 -1.20 -2.65 14.53
N LEU A 346 -1.75 -3.69 15.15
CA LEU A 346 -3.17 -3.82 15.45
C LEU A 346 -3.68 -2.67 16.32
N HIS A 347 -2.91 -2.25 17.33
CA HIS A 347 -3.27 -1.13 18.18
C HIS A 347 -3.26 0.22 17.42
N VAL A 348 -2.31 0.43 16.51
CA VAL A 348 -2.28 1.63 15.64
C VAL A 348 -3.51 1.64 14.74
N GLU A 349 -3.88 0.53 14.14
CA GLU A 349 -5.06 0.37 13.29
C GLU A 349 -6.37 0.65 14.04
N ARG A 350 -6.44 0.21 15.28
CA ARG A 350 -7.58 0.44 16.18
C ARG A 350 -7.61 1.81 16.85
N ASN A 351 -6.86 2.77 16.34
CA ASN A 351 -6.79 4.13 16.85
C ASN A 351 -6.22 4.25 18.28
N GLY A 352 -5.38 3.32 18.71
CA GLY A 352 -4.67 3.41 19.98
C GLY A 352 -3.79 4.66 20.07
N ASN A 353 -3.43 5.04 21.29
CA ASN A 353 -2.54 6.16 21.53
C ASN A 353 -1.11 5.78 21.11
N GLY A 354 -0.58 6.39 20.04
CA GLY A 354 0.73 6.08 19.49
C GLY A 354 1.86 6.20 20.51
N LYS A 355 1.86 7.24 21.36
CA LYS A 355 2.87 7.38 22.41
C LYS A 355 2.89 6.17 23.35
N VAL A 356 1.74 5.68 23.78
CA VAL A 356 1.63 4.51 24.66
C VAL A 356 2.10 3.25 23.94
N ILE A 357 1.66 3.04 22.70
CA ILE A 357 2.01 1.87 21.88
C ILE A 357 3.53 1.81 21.67
N PHE A 358 4.14 2.88 21.18
CA PHE A 358 5.59 2.91 20.92
C PHE A 358 6.45 2.93 22.18
N THR A 359 5.95 3.47 23.29
CA THR A 359 6.63 3.36 24.58
C THR A 359 6.65 1.92 25.09
N ASP A 360 5.51 1.22 25.05
CA ASP A 360 5.39 -0.19 25.45
C ASP A 360 6.28 -1.08 24.55
N LEU A 361 6.20 -0.88 23.24
CA LEU A 361 7.06 -1.54 22.24
C LEU A 361 8.55 -1.36 22.58
N ALA A 362 8.97 -0.13 22.88
CA ALA A 362 10.36 0.18 23.17
C ALA A 362 10.86 -0.51 24.44
N ILE A 363 10.04 -0.53 25.49
CA ILE A 363 10.39 -1.15 26.76
C ILE A 363 10.43 -2.69 26.63
N LYS A 364 9.45 -3.29 25.97
CA LYS A 364 9.37 -4.74 25.78
C LYS A 364 10.57 -5.26 24.97
N LEU A 365 10.97 -4.56 23.90
CA LEU A 365 12.14 -4.93 23.10
C LEU A 365 13.43 -4.97 23.96
N THR A 366 13.59 -4.04 24.92
CA THR A 366 14.74 -4.03 25.82
C THR A 366 14.93 -5.38 26.54
N ARG A 367 13.83 -6.02 26.91
CA ARG A 367 13.87 -7.37 27.56
C ARG A 367 14.19 -8.45 26.53
N LEU A 368 13.56 -8.41 25.37
CA LEU A 368 13.69 -9.42 24.32
C LEU A 368 15.12 -9.49 23.76
N LEU A 369 15.78 -8.34 23.55
CA LEU A 369 17.18 -8.29 23.08
C LEU A 369 18.20 -8.89 24.07
N HIS A 370 17.81 -9.07 25.34
CA HIS A 370 18.66 -9.64 26.36
C HIS A 370 18.24 -11.06 26.79
N THR A 371 17.27 -11.66 26.10
CA THR A 371 16.92 -13.07 26.29
C THR A 371 18.11 -13.92 25.87
N LYS A 372 18.47 -14.90 26.70
CA LYS A 372 19.52 -15.85 26.34
C LYS A 372 18.99 -16.86 25.32
N GLN A 373 19.87 -17.30 24.43
CA GLN A 373 19.61 -18.45 23.55
C GLN A 373 19.27 -19.69 24.34
#